data_d6ea096893ae96597bda5f858c617d6a
#
_entry.id   d6ea096893ae96597bda5f858c617d6a
#
_cell.length_a   1.000
_cell.length_b   1.000
_cell.length_c   1.000
_cell.angle_alpha   90.00
_cell.angle_beta   90.00
_cell.angle_gamma   90.00
#
_symmetry.space_group_name_H-M   'P 1'
#
loop_
_entity.id
_entity.type
_entity.pdbx_description
1 polymer ?
#
loop_
_entity_poly.entity_id
_entity_poly.type
_entity_poly.pdbx_seq_one_letter_code
_entity_poly.pdbx_strand_id
1 'polypeptide(L)'
;MLFQEKHGHALSRKAVDRIFDQVPRKFKSETKDKMNYEDFVWFMLSEEDKTSIRSIQYWFKVIDLDDNRIITPHEMEYFYEEQVHRLEYLNHEPILYVDLLCQMNDLVKPSFEGHFSYDEIKAVRHSVGIFFNCLVNLNKFIAYETRDLFSLKHQLTEFPDYS
;
A
#
# COMPACT_ATOMS: atom_id res chain seq x y z
N MET A 1 16.49 11.23 8.74
CA MET A 1 16.67 12.31 7.74
C MET A 1 16.77 11.75 6.33
N LEU A 2 17.74 10.89 6.03
CA LEU A 2 17.86 10.26 4.70
C LEU A 2 16.61 9.47 4.28
N PHE A 3 15.92 8.84 5.22
CA PHE A 3 14.70 8.11 4.95
C PHE A 3 13.60 9.03 4.42
N GLN A 4 13.37 10.16 5.09
CA GLN A 4 12.34 11.12 4.68
C GLN A 4 12.71 11.87 3.39
N GLU A 5 13.98 12.15 3.16
CA GLU A 5 14.42 12.81 1.93
C GLU A 5 14.23 11.94 0.69
N LYS A 6 14.47 10.63 0.82
CA LYS A 6 14.30 9.69 -0.30
C LYS A 6 12.87 9.19 -0.47
N HIS A 7 12.12 9.06 0.61
CA HIS A 7 10.80 8.43 0.61
C HIS A 7 9.69 9.26 1.24
N GLY A 8 10.03 10.41 1.81
CA GLY A 8 9.16 11.18 2.69
C GLY A 8 7.90 11.71 2.06
N HIS A 9 7.86 11.82 0.73
CA HIS A 9 6.64 12.27 0.04
C HIS A 9 5.89 11.13 -0.63
N ALA A 10 6.51 9.97 -0.78
CA ALA A 10 5.86 8.78 -1.36
C ALA A 10 5.04 8.03 -0.31
N LEU A 11 5.65 7.74 0.84
CA LEU A 11 4.99 7.00 1.90
C LEU A 11 4.04 7.87 2.72
N SER A 12 2.93 7.28 3.15
CA SER A 12 2.02 7.96 4.06
C SER A 12 2.68 8.16 5.42
N ARG A 13 2.33 9.26 6.09
CA ARG A 13 2.83 9.56 7.43
C ARG A 13 2.43 8.48 8.43
N LYS A 14 1.19 8.00 8.32
CA LYS A 14 0.69 6.94 9.19
C LYS A 14 1.52 5.66 9.06
N ALA A 15 1.90 5.30 7.83
CA ALA A 15 2.77 4.15 7.60
C ALA A 15 4.17 4.36 8.17
N VAL A 16 4.75 5.53 7.94
CA VAL A 16 6.08 5.89 8.46
C VAL A 16 6.09 5.83 9.99
N ASP A 17 5.07 6.38 10.63
CA ASP A 17 4.96 6.34 12.10
C ASP A 17 4.94 4.89 12.61
N ARG A 18 4.21 4.01 11.96
CA ARG A 18 4.17 2.58 12.32
C ARG A 18 5.53 1.91 12.15
N ILE A 19 6.24 2.24 11.08
CA ILE A 19 7.58 1.70 10.81
C ILE A 19 8.55 2.11 11.91
N PHE A 20 8.54 3.39 12.30
CA PHE A 20 9.43 3.91 13.35
C PHE A 20 8.98 3.53 14.75
N ASP A 21 7.72 3.16 14.94
CA ASP A 21 7.25 2.51 16.17
C ASP A 21 7.71 1.04 16.24
N GLN A 22 8.44 0.57 15.21
CA GLN A 22 9.03 -0.75 15.15
C GLN A 22 7.98 -1.89 15.17
N VAL A 23 6.80 -1.60 14.60
CA VAL A 23 5.71 -2.58 14.53
C VAL A 23 6.01 -3.68 13.53
N PRO A 24 6.41 -3.39 12.27
CA PRO A 24 6.67 -4.46 11.30
C PRO A 24 7.99 -5.20 11.60
N ARG A 25 8.96 -4.50 12.17
CA ARG A 25 10.25 -5.08 12.50
C ARG A 25 10.95 -4.22 13.54
N LYS A 26 11.49 -4.86 14.58
CA LYS A 26 12.32 -4.17 15.58
C LYS A 26 13.63 -3.73 14.96
N PHE A 27 14.03 -2.49 15.24
CA PHE A 27 15.31 -1.96 14.77
C PHE A 27 16.47 -2.61 15.53
N LYS A 28 17.54 -2.87 14.82
CA LYS A 28 18.82 -3.26 15.43
C LYS A 28 19.65 -2.05 15.82
N SER A 29 19.19 -0.86 15.44
CA SER A 29 19.79 0.39 15.91
C SER A 29 19.63 0.54 17.42
N GLU A 30 20.68 0.95 18.08
CA GLU A 30 20.66 1.25 19.52
C GLU A 30 20.02 2.60 19.80
N THR A 31 19.83 3.42 18.77
CA THR A 31 19.28 4.76 18.89
C THR A 31 17.79 4.74 18.54
N LYS A 32 16.97 5.21 19.48
CA LYS A 32 15.53 5.34 19.25
C LYS A 32 15.27 6.29 18.07
N ASP A 33 14.29 5.96 17.26
CA ASP A 33 13.83 6.75 16.12
C ASP A 33 14.84 6.87 14.96
N LYS A 34 15.87 6.02 14.94
CA LYS A 34 16.84 5.99 13.85
C LYS A 34 17.06 4.57 13.36
N MET A 35 17.02 4.41 12.05
CA MET A 35 17.40 3.16 11.41
C MET A 35 18.92 3.08 11.26
N ASN A 36 19.51 1.92 11.54
CA ASN A 36 20.85 1.65 11.08
C ASN A 36 20.81 1.16 9.63
N TYR A 37 21.97 0.82 9.06
CA TYR A 37 22.04 0.36 7.67
C TYR A 37 21.20 -0.91 7.44
N GLU A 38 21.26 -1.87 8.34
CA GLU A 38 20.51 -3.13 8.24
C GLU A 38 19.00 -2.87 8.30
N ASP A 39 18.55 -2.02 9.19
CA ASP A 39 17.13 -1.65 9.32
C ASP A 39 16.63 -0.99 8.03
N PHE A 40 17.44 -0.12 7.45
CA PHE A 40 17.12 0.56 6.21
C PHE A 40 17.06 -0.40 5.02
N VAL A 41 17.98 -1.36 4.94
CA VAL A 41 17.98 -2.39 3.89
C VAL A 41 16.72 -3.24 3.96
N TRP A 42 16.31 -3.64 5.16
CA TRP A 42 15.07 -4.38 5.36
C TRP A 42 13.86 -3.61 4.85
N PHE A 43 13.81 -2.31 5.18
CA PHE A 43 12.75 -1.45 4.68
C PHE A 43 12.77 -1.36 3.16
N MET A 44 13.93 -1.11 2.57
CA MET A 44 14.06 -0.97 1.11
C MET A 44 13.64 -2.22 0.37
N LEU A 45 14.06 -3.39 0.83
CA LEU A 45 13.67 -4.67 0.23
C LEU A 45 12.16 -4.90 0.33
N SER A 46 11.55 -4.49 1.45
CA SER A 46 10.11 -4.63 1.67
C SER A 46 9.31 -3.64 0.81
N GLU A 47 9.84 -2.45 0.58
CA GLU A 47 9.18 -1.42 -0.24
C GLU A 47 9.33 -1.69 -1.74
N GLU A 48 10.48 -2.16 -2.16
CA GLU A 48 10.79 -2.32 -3.58
C GLU A 48 9.98 -3.41 -4.24
N ASP A 49 9.84 -4.57 -3.58
CA ASP A 49 9.08 -5.71 -4.08
C ASP A 49 8.03 -6.15 -3.07
N LYS A 50 6.80 -5.70 -3.26
CA LYS A 50 5.67 -6.06 -2.37
C LYS A 50 5.02 -7.40 -2.73
N THR A 51 5.70 -8.24 -3.52
CA THR A 51 5.21 -9.59 -3.85
C THR A 51 5.89 -10.68 -3.03
N SER A 52 7.03 -10.38 -2.41
CA SER A 52 7.76 -11.35 -1.59
C SER A 52 7.04 -11.59 -0.26
N ILE A 53 7.24 -12.78 0.31
CA ILE A 53 6.67 -13.12 1.63
C ILE A 53 7.14 -12.14 2.70
N ARG A 54 8.42 -11.73 2.64
CA ARG A 54 8.98 -10.73 3.55
C ARG A 54 8.21 -9.41 3.50
N SER A 55 7.94 -8.92 2.29
CA SER A 55 7.20 -7.68 2.10
C SER A 55 5.76 -7.80 2.56
N ILE A 56 5.11 -8.90 2.26
CA ILE A 56 3.74 -9.17 2.71
C ILE A 56 3.65 -9.12 4.24
N GLN A 57 4.58 -9.79 4.92
CA GLN A 57 4.63 -9.76 6.39
C GLN A 57 4.84 -8.35 6.92
N TYR A 58 5.76 -7.62 6.30
CA TYR A 58 6.12 -6.27 6.71
C TYR A 58 4.91 -5.32 6.60
N TRP A 59 4.32 -5.24 5.41
CA TRP A 59 3.23 -4.31 5.15
C TRP A 59 1.92 -4.73 5.82
N PHE A 60 1.68 -6.04 5.95
CA PHE A 60 0.54 -6.52 6.71
C PHE A 60 0.60 -6.03 8.16
N LYS A 61 1.74 -6.12 8.80
CA LYS A 61 1.92 -5.63 10.17
C LYS A 61 1.75 -4.12 10.29
N VAL A 62 2.16 -3.38 9.27
CA VAL A 62 1.95 -1.93 9.22
C VAL A 62 0.46 -1.59 9.23
N ILE A 63 -0.34 -2.30 8.44
CA ILE A 63 -1.77 -2.04 8.27
C ILE A 63 -2.61 -2.62 9.43
N ASP A 64 -2.20 -3.73 9.99
CA ASP A 64 -2.92 -4.45 11.05
C ASP A 64 -2.76 -3.73 12.40
N LEU A 65 -3.60 -2.72 12.63
CA LEU A 65 -3.46 -1.81 13.79
C LEU A 65 -3.65 -2.51 15.13
N ASP A 66 -4.53 -3.49 15.20
CA ASP A 66 -4.84 -4.22 16.45
C ASP A 66 -4.11 -5.55 16.58
N ASP A 67 -3.23 -5.86 15.64
CA ASP A 67 -2.37 -7.06 15.65
C ASP A 67 -3.18 -8.36 15.81
N ASN A 68 -4.35 -8.42 15.16
CA ASN A 68 -5.20 -9.61 15.19
C ASN A 68 -5.03 -10.52 13.96
N ARG A 69 -4.10 -10.19 13.05
CA ARG A 69 -3.78 -10.91 11.82
C ARG A 69 -4.93 -10.91 10.79
N ILE A 70 -5.82 -9.95 10.91
CA ILE A 70 -6.90 -9.72 9.95
C ILE A 70 -6.95 -8.23 9.67
N ILE A 71 -6.82 -7.85 8.38
CA ILE A 71 -7.01 -6.46 7.97
C ILE A 71 -8.51 -6.23 7.81
N THR A 72 -9.04 -5.27 8.53
CA THR A 72 -10.46 -4.92 8.54
C THR A 72 -10.73 -3.68 7.68
N PRO A 73 -11.99 -3.45 7.29
CA PRO A 73 -12.34 -2.21 6.57
C PRO A 73 -11.95 -0.95 7.33
N HIS A 74 -12.06 -0.96 8.65
CA HIS A 74 -11.71 0.18 9.49
C HIS A 74 -10.22 0.52 9.41
N GLU A 75 -9.36 -0.48 9.45
CA GLU A 75 -7.91 -0.31 9.33
C GLU A 75 -7.53 0.22 7.95
N MET A 76 -8.13 -0.32 6.89
CA MET A 76 -7.90 0.17 5.54
C MET A 76 -8.35 1.62 5.37
N GLU A 77 -9.52 1.97 5.89
CA GLU A 77 -10.04 3.32 5.83
C GLU A 77 -9.13 4.30 6.54
N TYR A 78 -8.57 3.91 7.67
CA TYR A 78 -7.62 4.73 8.42
C TYR A 78 -6.42 5.16 7.55
N PHE A 79 -5.83 4.22 6.82
CA PHE A 79 -4.70 4.54 5.93
C PHE A 79 -5.16 5.26 4.66
N TYR A 80 -6.28 4.84 4.08
CA TYR A 80 -6.78 5.41 2.84
C TYR A 80 -7.21 6.87 2.98
N GLU A 81 -7.69 7.25 4.14
CA GLU A 81 -8.08 8.63 4.45
C GLU A 81 -6.93 9.61 4.20
N GLU A 82 -5.72 9.28 4.64
CA GLU A 82 -4.55 10.12 4.37
C GLU A 82 -4.24 10.19 2.88
N GLN A 83 -4.37 9.08 2.17
CA GLN A 83 -4.15 9.03 0.72
C GLN A 83 -5.16 9.90 -0.03
N VAL A 84 -6.41 9.89 0.37
CA VAL A 84 -7.45 10.75 -0.20
C VAL A 84 -7.08 12.23 -0.04
N HIS A 85 -6.69 12.65 1.16
CA HIS A 85 -6.28 14.03 1.42
C HIS A 85 -5.08 14.43 0.57
N ARG A 86 -4.11 13.54 0.41
CA ARG A 86 -2.92 13.81 -0.39
C ARG A 86 -3.25 13.90 -1.89
N LEU A 87 -4.13 13.04 -2.38
CA LEU A 87 -4.60 13.07 -3.77
C LEU A 87 -5.35 14.38 -4.06
N GLU A 88 -6.24 14.77 -3.17
CA GLU A 88 -6.99 16.03 -3.31
C GLU A 88 -6.06 17.24 -3.33
N TYR A 89 -5.03 17.25 -2.49
CA TYR A 89 -4.04 18.30 -2.47
C TYR A 89 -3.31 18.42 -3.81
N LEU A 90 -3.08 17.31 -4.50
CA LEU A 90 -2.43 17.27 -5.81
C LEU A 90 -3.42 17.46 -6.97
N ASN A 91 -4.68 17.80 -6.69
CA ASN A 91 -5.76 17.93 -7.67
C ASN A 91 -6.04 16.64 -8.46
N HIS A 92 -5.76 15.49 -7.85
CA HIS A 92 -6.18 14.20 -8.37
C HIS A 92 -7.53 13.82 -7.77
N GLU A 93 -8.41 13.26 -8.58
CA GLU A 93 -9.69 12.76 -8.10
C GLU A 93 -9.49 11.39 -7.45
N PRO A 94 -9.76 11.23 -6.14
CA PRO A 94 -9.57 9.95 -5.49
C PRO A 94 -10.67 8.96 -5.87
N ILE A 95 -10.32 7.68 -5.90
CA ILE A 95 -11.31 6.59 -5.99
C ILE A 95 -12.07 6.56 -4.67
N LEU A 96 -13.39 6.34 -4.75
CA LEU A 96 -14.18 6.17 -3.53
C LEU A 96 -13.69 4.95 -2.75
N TYR A 97 -13.66 5.08 -1.42
CA TYR A 97 -13.21 4.00 -0.55
C TYR A 97 -14.00 2.70 -0.79
N VAL A 98 -15.31 2.82 -1.02
CA VAL A 98 -16.17 1.66 -1.30
C VAL A 98 -15.71 0.92 -2.56
N ASP A 99 -15.32 1.66 -3.59
CA ASP A 99 -14.84 1.07 -4.83
C ASP A 99 -13.50 0.36 -4.63
N LEU A 100 -12.60 0.95 -3.85
CA LEU A 100 -11.35 0.32 -3.49
C LEU A 100 -11.59 -0.99 -2.73
N LEU A 101 -12.48 -0.97 -1.77
CA LEU A 101 -12.84 -2.15 -0.98
C LEU A 101 -13.43 -3.26 -1.87
N CYS A 102 -14.29 -2.90 -2.81
CA CYS A 102 -14.85 -3.87 -3.76
C CYS A 102 -13.76 -4.50 -4.62
N GLN A 103 -12.81 -3.70 -5.12
CA GLN A 103 -11.68 -4.21 -5.90
C GLN A 103 -10.83 -5.18 -5.09
N MET A 104 -10.61 -4.88 -3.82
CA MET A 104 -9.85 -5.76 -2.93
C MET A 104 -10.58 -7.06 -2.65
N ASN A 105 -11.89 -7.01 -2.43
CA ASN A 105 -12.70 -8.21 -2.26
C ASN A 105 -12.63 -9.10 -3.52
N ASP A 106 -12.68 -8.50 -4.69
CA ASP A 106 -12.60 -9.24 -5.95
C ASP A 106 -11.22 -9.87 -6.15
N LEU A 107 -10.16 -9.16 -5.73
CA LEU A 107 -8.79 -9.64 -5.87
C LEU A 107 -8.47 -10.77 -4.89
N VAL A 108 -8.77 -10.58 -3.62
CA VAL A 108 -8.40 -11.51 -2.55
C VAL A 108 -9.42 -12.63 -2.40
N LYS A 109 -10.69 -12.35 -2.64
CA LYS A 109 -11.81 -13.28 -2.44
C LYS A 109 -11.81 -13.87 -1.03
N PRO A 110 -11.88 -13.00 0.00
CA PRO A 110 -11.79 -13.48 1.37
C PRO A 110 -13.02 -14.31 1.77
N SER A 111 -12.84 -15.17 2.76
CA SER A 111 -13.94 -15.96 3.32
C SER A 111 -15.00 -15.09 3.97
N PHE A 112 -14.61 -13.96 4.53
CA PHE A 112 -15.49 -12.97 5.12
C PHE A 112 -15.26 -11.64 4.43
N GLU A 113 -16.27 -11.13 3.76
CA GLU A 113 -16.16 -9.92 2.93
C GLU A 113 -15.62 -8.74 3.72
N GLY A 114 -14.61 -8.07 3.14
CA GLY A 114 -13.97 -6.90 3.75
C GLY A 114 -12.94 -7.23 4.82
N HIS A 115 -12.81 -8.49 5.23
CA HIS A 115 -11.88 -8.95 6.26
C HIS A 115 -10.84 -9.85 5.63
N PHE A 116 -9.60 -9.39 5.57
CA PHE A 116 -8.52 -10.07 4.86
C PHE A 116 -7.53 -10.66 5.84
N SER A 117 -7.49 -11.99 5.94
CA SER A 117 -6.50 -12.66 6.79
C SER A 117 -5.13 -12.63 6.12
N TYR A 118 -4.09 -12.80 6.94
CA TYR A 118 -2.72 -12.88 6.43
C TYR A 118 -2.56 -13.99 5.39
N ASP A 119 -3.13 -15.17 5.65
CA ASP A 119 -3.03 -16.31 4.74
C ASP A 119 -3.73 -16.07 3.41
N GLU A 120 -4.87 -15.40 3.43
CA GLU A 120 -5.61 -15.05 2.22
C GLU A 120 -4.84 -14.04 1.37
N ILE A 121 -4.24 -13.05 2.00
CA ILE A 121 -3.40 -12.06 1.30
C ILE A 121 -2.14 -12.72 0.75
N LYS A 122 -1.50 -13.58 1.52
CA LYS A 122 -0.32 -14.32 1.10
C LYS A 122 -0.61 -15.21 -0.13
N ALA A 123 -1.80 -15.80 -0.20
CA ALA A 123 -2.19 -16.65 -1.32
C ALA A 123 -2.22 -15.89 -2.65
N VAL A 124 -2.51 -14.59 -2.63
CA VAL A 124 -2.54 -13.72 -3.81
C VAL A 124 -1.37 -12.74 -3.85
N ARG A 125 -0.25 -13.11 -3.25
CA ARG A 125 0.90 -12.19 -3.05
C ARG A 125 1.40 -11.52 -4.33
N HIS A 126 1.29 -12.17 -5.47
CA HIS A 126 1.76 -11.61 -6.74
C HIS A 126 0.91 -10.45 -7.25
N SER A 127 -0.31 -10.33 -6.74
CA SER A 127 -1.26 -9.28 -7.15
C SER A 127 -1.55 -8.26 -6.06
N VAL A 128 -1.25 -8.57 -4.82
CA VAL A 128 -1.65 -7.76 -3.66
C VAL A 128 -0.78 -6.51 -3.45
N GLY A 129 0.34 -6.42 -4.15
CA GLY A 129 1.22 -5.25 -4.04
C GLY A 129 0.51 -3.93 -4.33
N ILE A 130 -0.40 -3.94 -5.30
CA ILE A 130 -1.24 -2.78 -5.64
C ILE A 130 -2.05 -2.33 -4.42
N PHE A 131 -2.60 -3.28 -3.69
CA PHE A 131 -3.38 -3.03 -2.48
C PHE A 131 -2.57 -2.24 -1.44
N PHE A 132 -1.38 -2.74 -1.11
CA PHE A 132 -0.52 -2.03 -0.16
C PHE A 132 -0.11 -0.65 -0.68
N ASN A 133 0.19 -0.53 -1.97
CA ASN A 133 0.55 0.77 -2.55
C ASN A 133 -0.59 1.78 -2.45
N CYS A 134 -1.82 1.36 -2.66
CA CYS A 134 -2.98 2.24 -2.50
C CYS A 134 -3.10 2.81 -1.09
N LEU A 135 -2.66 2.06 -0.10
CA LEU A 135 -2.77 2.45 1.31
C LEU A 135 -1.56 3.21 1.83
N VAL A 136 -0.36 2.94 1.30
CA VAL A 136 0.87 3.45 1.92
C VAL A 136 1.80 4.23 0.98
N ASN A 137 1.73 4.05 -0.32
CA ASN A 137 2.66 4.70 -1.26
C ASN A 137 1.92 5.46 -2.35
N LEU A 138 1.80 6.76 -2.16
CA LEU A 138 1.05 7.63 -3.06
C LEU A 138 1.61 7.63 -4.49
N ASN A 139 2.93 7.70 -4.63
CA ASN A 139 3.54 7.76 -5.96
C ASN A 139 3.30 6.48 -6.77
N LYS A 140 3.40 5.33 -6.13
CA LYS A 140 3.12 4.05 -6.79
C LYS A 140 1.63 3.89 -7.10
N PHE A 141 0.77 4.42 -6.23
CA PHE A 141 -0.67 4.41 -6.45
C PHE A 141 -1.05 5.28 -7.67
N ILE A 142 -0.53 6.50 -7.72
CA ILE A 142 -0.76 7.42 -8.86
C ILE A 142 -0.21 6.81 -10.15
N ALA A 143 0.98 6.24 -10.12
CA ALA A 143 1.59 5.61 -11.29
C ALA A 143 0.72 4.46 -11.82
N TYR A 144 0.14 3.67 -10.94
CA TYR A 144 -0.78 2.60 -11.30
C TYR A 144 -2.03 3.15 -11.97
N GLU A 145 -2.67 4.16 -11.37
CA GLU A 145 -3.88 4.77 -11.93
C GLU A 145 -3.63 5.43 -13.29
N THR A 146 -2.51 6.14 -13.43
CA THR A 146 -2.12 6.77 -14.68
C THR A 146 -1.87 5.73 -15.76
N ARG A 147 -1.23 4.61 -15.41
CA ARG A 147 -0.98 3.50 -16.32
C ARG A 147 -2.29 2.86 -16.78
N ASP A 148 -3.23 2.69 -15.87
CA ASP A 148 -4.54 2.10 -16.17
C ASP A 148 -5.32 2.99 -17.13
N LEU A 149 -5.36 4.30 -16.88
CA LEU A 149 -5.97 5.28 -17.77
C LEU A 149 -5.30 5.30 -19.15
N PHE A 150 -3.98 5.18 -19.19
CA PHE A 150 -3.24 5.12 -20.45
C PHE A 150 -3.58 3.85 -21.23
N SER A 151 -3.70 2.72 -20.55
CA SER A 151 -4.12 1.46 -21.16
C SER A 151 -5.53 1.56 -21.74
N LEU A 152 -6.45 2.19 -21.01
CA LEU A 152 -7.81 2.45 -21.47
C LEU A 152 -7.82 3.34 -22.72
N LYS A 153 -7.05 4.43 -22.71
CA LYS A 153 -6.92 5.31 -23.87
C LYS A 153 -6.36 4.57 -25.07
N HIS A 154 -5.38 3.72 -24.86
CA HIS A 154 -4.78 2.92 -25.93
C HIS A 154 -5.79 1.93 -26.52
N GLN A 155 -6.58 1.29 -25.67
CA GLN A 155 -7.64 0.40 -26.12
C GLN A 155 -8.72 1.14 -26.93
N LEU A 156 -9.06 2.35 -26.51
CA LEU A 156 -10.03 3.18 -27.22
C LEU A 156 -9.52 3.67 -28.57
N THR A 157 -8.20 3.83 -28.72
CA THR A 157 -7.60 4.23 -30.00
C THR A 157 -7.34 3.06 -30.94
N GLU A 158 -7.27 1.83 -30.42
CA GLU A 158 -7.13 0.62 -31.23
C GLU A 158 -8.45 0.17 -31.90
N PHE A 159 -9.58 0.70 -31.45
CA PHE A 159 -10.86 0.49 -32.10
C PHE A 159 -11.22 1.76 -32.88
N PRO A 160 -10.77 1.86 -34.14
CA PRO A 160 -11.18 3.00 -34.96
C PRO A 160 -12.68 3.02 -35.09
N ASP A 161 -13.22 4.23 -35.00
CA ASP A 161 -14.63 4.51 -35.11
C ASP A 161 -15.18 3.91 -36.41
N TYR A 162 -16.05 2.90 -36.31
CA TYR A 162 -16.76 2.33 -37.45
C TYR A 162 -18.03 3.17 -37.73
N SER A 163 -17.82 4.44 -37.93
CA SER A 163 -18.92 5.28 -38.41
C SER A 163 -18.83 5.49 -39.90
#